data_ae14fe4c1cd48c2aca2838d26a85c2fe
#
_entry.id   ae14fe4c1cd48c2aca2838d26a85c2fe
#
_cell.length_a   1.000
_cell.length_b   1.000
_cell.length_c   1.000
_cell.angle_alpha   90.00
_cell.angle_beta   90.00
_cell.angle_gamma   90.00
#
_symmetry.space_group_name_H-M   'P 1'
#
loop_
_entity.id
_entity.type
_entity.pdbx_description
1 polymer ?
#
loop_
_entity_poly.entity_id
_entity_poly.type
_entity_poly.pdbx_seq_one_letter_code
_entity_poly.pdbx_strand_id
1 'polypeptide(L)'
;TRQHYDAALDKSRWQSKLLEKDASLFIIGHEHFNKSLTLDIENRLMHYMMSVDRVKHVHNLRDNPQTSYYPMEELDDIFSKIWRGLRKENKDLFPTESAIKDSAIYKASPLHKLTKEQEKARDLIIQKVSKALENKETRQLIFIDGEAGTGKTVLNSSTFYELYCQAEENNRNLKCFLLVNHDEQITVYEQIAEKLGLIEKYGQVVSKPTTFINNHSKDEPVDIAFVDEAHLLLTQGKQSYRGKNQLNDIMDRARVTVVMFDENQILTTEQFWEAQILEQYRNQAKLEENHIVLKKQLR
;
A
#
# COMPACT_ATOMS: atom_id res chain seq x y z
N THR A 1 -22.10 14.05 14.92
CA THR A 1 -23.38 13.38 15.22
C THR A 1 -23.31 12.72 16.59
N ARG A 2 -24.47 12.34 17.19
CA ARG A 2 -24.56 11.70 18.51
C ARG A 2 -23.69 10.44 18.60
N GLN A 3 -23.64 9.63 17.56
CA GLN A 3 -22.80 8.44 17.47
C GLN A 3 -21.29 8.71 17.64
N HIS A 4 -20.79 9.79 17.06
CA HIS A 4 -19.41 10.19 17.22
C HIS A 4 -19.11 10.73 18.62
N TYR A 5 -20.07 11.42 19.23
CA TYR A 5 -19.94 11.88 20.60
C TYR A 5 -19.92 10.72 21.59
N ASP A 6 -20.84 9.77 21.45
CA ASP A 6 -20.90 8.57 22.30
C ASP A 6 -19.60 7.72 22.15
N ALA A 7 -19.06 7.63 20.93
CA ALA A 7 -17.77 6.97 20.68
C ALA A 7 -16.57 7.75 21.28
N ALA A 8 -16.66 9.07 21.38
CA ALA A 8 -15.61 9.90 21.96
C ALA A 8 -15.46 9.71 23.48
N LEU A 9 -16.47 9.19 24.16
CA LEU A 9 -16.40 8.84 25.58
C LEU A 9 -15.56 7.59 25.87
N ASP A 10 -15.33 6.76 24.86
CA ASP A 10 -14.45 5.59 24.96
C ASP A 10 -13.00 6.00 24.67
N LYS A 11 -12.16 6.08 25.73
CA LYS A 11 -10.76 6.50 25.63
C LYS A 11 -9.88 5.61 24.78
N SER A 12 -10.33 4.38 24.47
CA SER A 12 -9.60 3.45 23.57
C SER A 12 -9.78 3.80 22.09
N ARG A 13 -10.72 4.67 21.77
CA ARG A 13 -11.05 5.03 20.38
C ARG A 13 -10.45 6.37 19.99
N TRP A 14 -10.09 6.51 18.71
CA TRP A 14 -9.56 7.78 18.18
C TRP A 14 -10.52 8.97 18.39
N GLN A 15 -11.83 8.71 18.45
CA GLN A 15 -12.84 9.74 18.69
C GLN A 15 -12.66 10.44 20.04
N SER A 16 -11.98 9.83 21.01
CA SER A 16 -11.67 10.48 22.29
C SER A 16 -10.83 11.74 22.12
N LYS A 17 -10.02 11.83 21.04
CA LYS A 17 -9.25 13.00 20.66
C LYS A 17 -10.12 14.22 20.32
N LEU A 18 -11.39 14.04 19.94
CA LEU A 18 -12.33 15.13 19.67
C LEU A 18 -12.70 15.93 20.93
N LEU A 19 -12.43 15.38 22.12
CA LEU A 19 -12.67 16.03 23.40
C LEU A 19 -11.46 16.81 23.95
N GLU A 20 -10.33 16.76 23.25
CA GLU A 20 -9.14 17.52 23.62
C GLU A 20 -9.36 19.02 23.37
N LYS A 21 -8.79 19.87 24.24
CA LYS A 21 -8.99 21.34 24.19
C LYS A 21 -8.54 21.99 22.88
N ASP A 22 -7.55 21.36 22.21
CA ASP A 22 -6.95 21.88 20.98
C ASP A 22 -7.53 21.23 19.71
N ALA A 23 -8.62 20.48 19.86
CA ALA A 23 -9.29 19.87 18.70
C ALA A 23 -9.95 20.93 17.83
N SER A 24 -9.70 20.89 16.53
CA SER A 24 -10.33 21.75 15.53
C SER A 24 -11.36 20.97 14.72
N LEU A 25 -12.54 21.56 14.50
CA LEU A 25 -13.60 20.98 13.70
C LEU A 25 -13.81 21.80 12.42
N PHE A 26 -13.61 21.19 11.27
CA PHE A 26 -13.95 21.74 9.97
C PHE A 26 -15.28 21.16 9.49
N ILE A 27 -16.25 22.02 9.19
CA ILE A 27 -17.54 21.62 8.63
C ILE A 27 -17.57 22.03 7.18
N ILE A 28 -17.72 21.04 6.30
CA ILE A 28 -17.73 21.22 4.85
C ILE A 28 -19.12 20.91 4.34
N GLY A 29 -19.73 21.86 3.62
CA GLY A 29 -21.02 21.70 2.97
C GLY A 29 -20.96 22.09 1.50
N HIS A 30 -21.68 21.39 0.66
CA HIS A 30 -21.84 21.69 -0.76
C HIS A 30 -23.24 21.27 -1.23
N GLU A 31 -23.87 22.04 -2.14
CA GLU A 31 -25.24 21.79 -2.63
C GLU A 31 -25.38 20.41 -3.32
N HIS A 32 -24.30 19.90 -3.94
CA HIS A 32 -24.28 18.61 -4.63
C HIS A 32 -23.92 17.44 -3.71
N PHE A 33 -23.72 17.64 -2.41
CA PHE A 33 -23.36 16.54 -1.52
C PHE A 33 -24.45 15.48 -1.44
N ASN A 34 -24.12 14.30 -1.88
CA ASN A 34 -24.83 13.06 -1.68
C ASN A 34 -23.88 12.03 -1.05
N LYS A 35 -24.37 10.86 -0.68
CA LYS A 35 -23.57 9.83 0.01
C LYS A 35 -22.29 9.46 -0.74
N SER A 36 -22.37 9.26 -2.06
CA SER A 36 -21.23 8.81 -2.87
C SER A 36 -20.19 9.91 -3.05
N LEU A 37 -20.62 11.13 -3.39
CA LEU A 37 -19.74 12.28 -3.51
C LEU A 37 -19.04 12.59 -2.17
N THR A 38 -19.78 12.51 -1.06
CA THR A 38 -19.20 12.74 0.28
C THR A 38 -18.12 11.71 0.62
N LEU A 39 -18.33 10.43 0.30
CA LEU A 39 -17.32 9.39 0.49
C LEU A 39 -16.07 9.64 -0.37
N ASP A 40 -16.23 10.02 -1.64
CA ASP A 40 -15.09 10.31 -2.51
C ASP A 40 -14.32 11.56 -2.04
N ILE A 41 -15.00 12.60 -1.55
CA ILE A 41 -14.37 13.78 -0.95
C ILE A 41 -13.61 13.38 0.33
N GLU A 42 -14.22 12.57 1.21
CA GLU A 42 -13.58 12.07 2.43
C GLU A 42 -12.31 11.28 2.10
N ASN A 43 -12.37 10.33 1.18
CA ASN A 43 -11.23 9.54 0.76
C ASN A 43 -10.10 10.41 0.18
N ARG A 44 -10.44 11.40 -0.64
CA ARG A 44 -9.46 12.32 -1.21
C ARG A 44 -8.86 13.25 -0.16
N LEU A 45 -9.65 13.73 0.81
CA LEU A 45 -9.13 14.50 1.95
C LEU A 45 -8.12 13.67 2.74
N MET A 46 -8.45 12.42 3.06
CA MET A 46 -7.54 11.53 3.77
C MET A 46 -6.25 11.26 3.00
N HIS A 47 -6.36 11.02 1.69
CA HIS A 47 -5.21 10.83 0.82
C HIS A 47 -4.29 12.05 0.82
N TYR A 48 -4.84 13.27 0.75
CA TYR A 48 -4.07 14.50 0.82
C TYR A 48 -3.47 14.72 2.21
N MET A 49 -4.27 14.53 3.27
CA MET A 49 -3.81 14.71 4.65
C MET A 49 -2.70 13.73 5.03
N MET A 50 -2.72 12.50 4.52
CA MET A 50 -1.64 11.54 4.71
C MET A 50 -0.29 12.06 4.17
N SER A 51 -0.32 12.91 3.14
CA SER A 51 0.88 13.50 2.54
C SER A 51 1.36 14.77 3.23
N VAL A 52 0.69 15.21 4.28
CA VAL A 52 1.08 16.39 5.08
C VAL A 52 1.99 15.96 6.24
N ASP A 53 3.19 16.54 6.35
CA ASP A 53 4.19 16.15 7.35
C ASP A 53 3.69 16.26 8.79
N ARG A 54 2.86 17.27 9.09
CA ARG A 54 2.29 17.49 10.43
C ARG A 54 1.23 16.47 10.83
N VAL A 55 0.65 15.76 9.87
CA VAL A 55 -0.37 14.73 10.13
C VAL A 55 0.35 13.44 10.49
N LYS A 56 0.13 12.97 11.72
CA LYS A 56 0.73 11.73 12.21
C LYS A 56 -0.11 10.49 11.91
N HIS A 57 -1.43 10.61 12.01
CA HIS A 57 -2.35 9.50 11.79
C HIS A 57 -3.56 9.95 10.99
N VAL A 58 -4.07 9.06 10.16
CA VAL A 58 -5.30 9.23 9.39
C VAL A 58 -6.24 8.08 9.71
N HIS A 59 -7.49 8.39 10.05
CA HIS A 59 -8.48 7.40 10.46
C HIS A 59 -9.73 7.49 9.59
N ASN A 60 -10.49 6.38 9.54
CA ASN A 60 -11.80 6.31 8.93
C ASN A 60 -11.79 6.19 7.40
N LEU A 61 -11.03 5.21 6.89
CA LEU A 61 -11.04 4.84 5.47
C LEU A 61 -12.30 4.03 5.14
N ARG A 62 -13.15 4.56 4.27
CA ARG A 62 -14.34 3.89 3.76
C ARG A 62 -14.34 3.94 2.25
N ASP A 63 -14.38 2.80 1.60
CA ASP A 63 -14.50 2.75 0.15
C ASP A 63 -15.88 3.22 -0.32
N ASN A 64 -15.89 3.90 -1.48
CA ASN A 64 -17.12 4.18 -2.19
C ASN A 64 -17.41 3.03 -3.16
N PRO A 65 -18.43 2.20 -2.90
CA PRO A 65 -18.75 1.08 -3.76
C PRO A 65 -19.33 1.49 -5.11
N GLN A 66 -19.72 2.77 -5.28
CA GLN A 66 -20.29 3.26 -6.53
C GLN A 66 -19.20 3.73 -7.49
N THR A 67 -19.18 3.13 -8.66
CA THR A 67 -18.23 3.49 -9.73
C THR A 67 -18.72 4.64 -10.62
N SER A 68 -20.00 4.99 -10.55
CA SER A 68 -20.60 6.09 -11.29
C SER A 68 -21.79 6.65 -10.53
N TYR A 69 -21.85 7.96 -10.35
CA TYR A 69 -22.92 8.70 -9.69
C TYR A 69 -22.94 10.15 -10.19
N TYR A 70 -24.05 10.85 -9.99
CA TYR A 70 -24.13 12.29 -10.26
C TYR A 70 -23.77 13.08 -8.98
N PRO A 71 -22.96 14.14 -9.03
CA PRO A 71 -22.18 14.67 -10.16
C PRO A 71 -20.68 14.28 -10.09
N MET A 72 -20.36 13.03 -10.38
CA MET A 72 -18.98 12.51 -10.31
C MET A 72 -17.98 13.32 -11.16
N GLU A 73 -18.44 13.88 -12.28
CA GLU A 73 -17.60 14.69 -13.18
C GLU A 73 -17.12 16.00 -12.53
N GLU A 74 -17.85 16.50 -11.54
CA GLU A 74 -17.52 17.73 -10.82
C GLU A 74 -16.61 17.50 -9.60
N LEU A 75 -16.31 16.24 -9.24
CA LEU A 75 -15.55 15.88 -8.05
C LEU A 75 -14.23 16.66 -7.93
N ASP A 76 -13.48 16.78 -9.02
CA ASP A 76 -12.18 17.45 -9.01
C ASP A 76 -12.32 18.95 -8.70
N ASP A 77 -13.27 19.61 -9.32
CA ASP A 77 -13.53 21.04 -9.11
C ASP A 77 -14.07 21.34 -7.72
N ILE A 78 -15.01 20.50 -7.24
CA ILE A 78 -15.58 20.61 -5.89
C ILE A 78 -14.48 20.42 -4.86
N PHE A 79 -13.66 19.36 -5.00
CA PHE A 79 -12.58 19.09 -4.08
C PHE A 79 -11.55 20.22 -4.05
N SER A 80 -11.12 20.72 -5.21
CA SER A 80 -10.16 21.83 -5.29
C SER A 80 -10.69 23.12 -4.67
N LYS A 81 -12.01 23.39 -4.76
CA LYS A 81 -12.62 24.52 -4.06
C LYS A 81 -12.60 24.32 -2.54
N ILE A 82 -12.95 23.11 -2.07
CA ILE A 82 -12.89 22.74 -0.65
C ILE A 82 -11.46 22.88 -0.11
N TRP A 83 -10.48 22.29 -0.79
CA TRP A 83 -9.09 22.34 -0.36
C TRP A 83 -8.53 23.76 -0.28
N ARG A 84 -8.86 24.60 -1.26
CA ARG A 84 -8.51 26.04 -1.24
C ARG A 84 -9.19 26.79 -0.10
N GLY A 85 -10.43 26.43 0.24
CA GLY A 85 -11.14 26.97 1.40
C GLY A 85 -10.42 26.61 2.70
N LEU A 86 -10.15 25.34 2.93
CA LEU A 86 -9.42 24.83 4.09
C LEU A 86 -8.02 25.47 4.22
N ARG A 87 -7.32 25.64 3.08
CA ARG A 87 -6.03 26.32 3.05
C ARG A 87 -6.06 27.78 3.49
N LYS A 88 -7.16 28.50 3.29
CA LYS A 88 -7.31 29.88 3.79
C LYS A 88 -7.34 29.90 5.31
N GLU A 89 -7.94 28.89 5.94
CA GLU A 89 -8.03 28.74 7.39
C GLU A 89 -6.68 28.32 8.01
N ASN A 90 -5.98 27.37 7.37
CA ASN A 90 -4.69 26.88 7.90
C ASN A 90 -3.78 26.40 6.74
N LYS A 91 -2.79 27.23 6.40
CA LYS A 91 -1.86 26.94 5.29
C LYS A 91 -0.87 25.83 5.61
N ASP A 92 -0.56 25.62 6.88
CA ASP A 92 0.41 24.62 7.33
C ASP A 92 -0.21 23.22 7.34
N LEU A 93 -1.50 23.13 7.66
CA LEU A 93 -2.25 21.88 7.64
C LEU A 93 -2.76 21.54 6.23
N PHE A 94 -3.02 22.55 5.40
CA PHE A 94 -3.51 22.39 4.04
C PHE A 94 -2.55 23.07 3.04
N PRO A 95 -1.43 22.43 2.67
CA PRO A 95 -0.48 22.95 1.67
C PRO A 95 -1.11 23.05 0.27
N THR A 96 -0.37 23.50 -0.74
CA THR A 96 -0.87 23.54 -2.12
C THR A 96 -1.10 22.12 -2.66
N GLU A 97 -2.08 21.95 -3.53
CA GLU A 97 -2.35 20.66 -4.17
C GLU A 97 -1.14 20.14 -4.97
N SER A 98 -0.37 21.04 -5.59
CA SER A 98 0.86 20.66 -6.29
C SER A 98 1.89 20.07 -5.33
N ALA A 99 2.12 20.69 -4.17
CA ALA A 99 3.06 20.18 -3.17
C ALA A 99 2.64 18.78 -2.67
N ILE A 100 1.33 18.56 -2.45
CA ILE A 100 0.80 17.25 -2.11
C ILE A 100 1.08 16.23 -3.21
N LYS A 101 0.65 16.52 -4.44
CA LYS A 101 0.76 15.60 -5.60
C LYS A 101 2.21 15.28 -5.96
N ASP A 102 3.14 16.18 -5.66
CA ASP A 102 4.57 15.98 -5.91
C ASP A 102 5.25 15.15 -4.82
N SER A 103 4.66 15.02 -3.64
CA SER A 103 5.25 14.29 -2.52
C SER A 103 5.40 12.78 -2.82
N ALA A 104 6.46 12.18 -2.29
CA ALA A 104 6.71 10.74 -2.43
C ALA A 104 5.63 9.91 -1.71
N ILE A 105 5.15 10.38 -0.56
CA ILE A 105 4.06 9.73 0.19
C ILE A 105 2.78 9.67 -0.64
N TYR A 106 2.40 10.77 -1.30
CA TYR A 106 1.22 10.76 -2.16
C TYR A 106 1.36 9.74 -3.29
N LYS A 107 2.51 9.74 -3.98
CA LYS A 107 2.77 8.85 -5.13
C LYS A 107 2.78 7.37 -4.77
N ALA A 108 3.24 7.01 -3.57
CA ALA A 108 3.31 5.64 -3.07
C ALA A 108 2.09 5.24 -2.22
N SER A 109 1.15 6.15 -1.99
CA SER A 109 0.01 5.95 -1.10
C SER A 109 -0.88 4.77 -1.53
N PRO A 110 -1.35 3.93 -0.59
CA PRO A 110 -2.33 2.89 -0.85
C PRO A 110 -3.74 3.44 -1.15
N LEU A 111 -3.96 4.75 -0.95
CA LEU A 111 -5.27 5.39 -1.08
C LEU A 111 -5.56 5.91 -2.48
N HIS A 112 -4.71 5.63 -3.45
CA HIS A 112 -5.01 5.89 -4.85
C HIS A 112 -6.19 5.04 -5.32
N LYS A 113 -7.07 5.65 -6.12
CA LYS A 113 -8.10 4.90 -6.82
C LYS A 113 -7.43 4.00 -7.86
N LEU A 114 -7.62 2.71 -7.72
CA LEU A 114 -7.11 1.72 -8.66
C LEU A 114 -7.88 1.76 -9.99
N THR A 115 -7.21 1.41 -11.06
CA THR A 115 -7.88 1.11 -12.33
C THR A 115 -8.56 -0.25 -12.26
N LYS A 116 -9.53 -0.52 -13.14
CA LYS A 116 -10.20 -1.83 -13.21
C LYS A 116 -9.23 -3.01 -13.40
N GLU A 117 -8.11 -2.79 -14.09
CA GLU A 117 -7.06 -3.81 -14.24
C GLU A 117 -6.35 -4.07 -12.92
N GLN A 118 -5.98 -3.01 -12.20
CA GLN A 118 -5.34 -3.10 -10.89
C GLN A 118 -6.28 -3.65 -9.82
N GLU A 119 -7.57 -3.28 -9.84
CA GLU A 119 -8.58 -3.86 -8.93
C GLU A 119 -8.66 -5.37 -9.10
N LYS A 120 -8.77 -5.85 -10.35
CA LYS A 120 -8.78 -7.29 -10.65
C LYS A 120 -7.50 -7.99 -10.20
N ALA A 121 -6.34 -7.35 -10.41
CA ALA A 121 -5.06 -7.88 -9.98
C ALA A 121 -4.98 -7.95 -8.44
N ARG A 122 -5.40 -6.90 -7.73
CA ARG A 122 -5.49 -6.87 -6.26
C ARG A 122 -6.38 -7.99 -5.74
N ASP A 123 -7.58 -8.10 -6.27
CA ASP A 123 -8.56 -9.08 -5.81
C ASP A 123 -8.05 -10.52 -6.04
N LEU A 124 -7.38 -10.76 -7.17
CA LEU A 124 -6.75 -12.04 -7.46
C LEU A 124 -5.61 -12.34 -6.47
N ILE A 125 -4.74 -11.37 -6.19
CA ILE A 125 -3.66 -11.53 -5.20
C ILE A 125 -4.24 -11.86 -3.83
N ILE A 126 -5.25 -11.12 -3.36
CA ILE A 126 -5.90 -11.36 -2.07
C ILE A 126 -6.52 -12.75 -2.01
N GLN A 127 -7.22 -13.16 -3.07
CA GLN A 127 -7.82 -14.50 -3.15
C GLN A 127 -6.76 -15.61 -3.06
N LYS A 128 -5.66 -15.47 -3.81
CA LYS A 128 -4.56 -16.46 -3.81
C LYS A 128 -3.86 -16.51 -2.45
N VAL A 129 -3.59 -15.35 -1.85
CA VAL A 129 -3.02 -15.24 -0.51
C VAL A 129 -3.92 -15.92 0.52
N SER A 130 -5.21 -15.60 0.53
CA SER A 130 -6.17 -16.19 1.49
C SER A 130 -6.21 -17.71 1.35
N LYS A 131 -6.29 -18.22 0.13
CA LYS A 131 -6.29 -19.66 -0.14
C LYS A 131 -5.01 -20.34 0.34
N ALA A 132 -3.84 -19.76 0.06
CA ALA A 132 -2.55 -20.31 0.47
C ALA A 132 -2.42 -20.35 2.00
N LEU A 133 -2.88 -19.30 2.70
CA LEU A 133 -2.85 -19.25 4.17
C LEU A 133 -3.82 -20.26 4.80
N GLU A 134 -5.02 -20.42 4.25
CA GLU A 134 -6.02 -21.40 4.72
C GLU A 134 -5.51 -22.83 4.56
N ASN A 135 -4.90 -23.15 3.41
CA ASN A 135 -4.33 -24.45 3.10
C ASN A 135 -2.97 -24.69 3.74
N LYS A 136 -2.41 -23.70 4.46
CA LYS A 136 -1.05 -23.73 5.03
C LYS A 136 0.04 -24.01 3.98
N GLU A 137 -0.18 -23.57 2.75
CA GLU A 137 0.80 -23.67 1.69
C GLU A 137 2.03 -22.82 2.02
N THR A 138 3.18 -23.22 1.47
CA THR A 138 4.46 -22.52 1.66
C THR A 138 5.11 -22.28 0.32
N ARG A 139 6.03 -21.29 0.25
CA ARG A 139 6.78 -20.94 -0.97
C ARG A 139 5.91 -20.62 -2.19
N GLN A 140 4.70 -20.09 -1.97
CA GLN A 140 3.85 -19.64 -3.05
C GLN A 140 4.41 -18.36 -3.65
N LEU A 141 4.52 -18.29 -4.97
CA LEU A 141 5.00 -17.13 -5.70
C LEU A 141 3.85 -16.54 -6.53
N ILE A 142 3.55 -15.27 -6.29
CA ILE A 142 2.67 -14.47 -7.16
C ILE A 142 3.57 -13.48 -7.89
N PHE A 143 3.62 -13.58 -9.22
CA PHE A 143 4.53 -12.82 -10.06
C PHE A 143 3.77 -11.80 -10.90
N ILE A 144 4.06 -10.51 -10.68
CA ILE A 144 3.42 -9.41 -11.39
C ILE A 144 4.46 -8.75 -12.30
N ASP A 145 4.29 -8.93 -13.60
CA ASP A 145 5.03 -8.22 -14.62
C ASP A 145 4.33 -6.93 -15.00
N GLY A 146 5.10 -5.87 -15.24
CA GLY A 146 4.57 -4.61 -15.76
C GLY A 146 5.70 -3.64 -16.06
N GLU A 147 5.57 -2.86 -17.12
CA GLU A 147 6.50 -1.81 -17.47
C GLU A 147 6.43 -0.62 -16.51
N ALA A 148 7.41 0.30 -16.62
CA ALA A 148 7.39 1.56 -15.89
C ALA A 148 6.09 2.34 -16.19
N GLY A 149 5.44 2.86 -15.14
CA GLY A 149 4.21 3.63 -15.27
C GLY A 149 2.92 2.82 -15.31
N THR A 150 2.94 1.49 -15.17
CA THR A 150 1.72 0.66 -15.03
C THR A 150 1.12 0.68 -13.63
N GLY A 151 1.76 1.38 -12.67
CA GLY A 151 1.27 1.54 -11.31
C GLY A 151 1.50 0.34 -10.40
N LYS A 152 2.55 -0.46 -10.63
CA LYS A 152 2.97 -1.58 -9.77
C LYS A 152 3.07 -1.17 -8.30
N THR A 153 3.75 -0.06 -8.02
CA THR A 153 3.94 0.48 -6.66
C THR A 153 2.61 0.77 -5.96
N VAL A 154 1.65 1.38 -6.67
CA VAL A 154 0.32 1.66 -6.13
C VAL A 154 -0.47 0.38 -5.88
N LEU A 155 -0.43 -0.57 -6.81
CA LEU A 155 -1.04 -1.90 -6.63
C LEU A 155 -0.44 -2.61 -5.43
N ASN A 156 0.89 -2.56 -5.29
CA ASN A 156 1.63 -3.19 -4.19
C ASN A 156 1.21 -2.62 -2.84
N SER A 157 1.29 -1.30 -2.67
CA SER A 157 0.92 -0.61 -1.43
C SER A 157 -0.56 -0.77 -1.08
N SER A 158 -1.45 -0.67 -2.08
CA SER A 158 -2.89 -0.86 -1.89
C SER A 158 -3.23 -2.28 -1.46
N THR A 159 -2.63 -3.31 -2.09
CA THR A 159 -2.87 -4.71 -1.74
C THR A 159 -2.32 -5.04 -0.35
N PHE A 160 -1.11 -4.56 -0.04
CA PHE A 160 -0.48 -4.70 1.27
C PHE A 160 -1.35 -4.13 2.38
N TYR A 161 -1.86 -2.91 2.20
CA TYR A 161 -2.72 -2.26 3.18
C TYR A 161 -4.07 -2.96 3.33
N GLU A 162 -4.70 -3.35 2.23
CA GLU A 162 -5.98 -4.05 2.22
C GLU A 162 -5.92 -5.37 3.00
N LEU A 163 -4.83 -6.13 2.88
CA LEU A 163 -4.64 -7.36 3.65
C LEU A 163 -4.57 -7.10 5.17
N TYR A 164 -3.97 -5.99 5.59
CA TYR A 164 -4.00 -5.59 7.00
C TYR A 164 -5.40 -5.18 7.45
N CYS A 165 -6.16 -4.46 6.63
CA CYS A 165 -7.55 -4.11 6.94
C CYS A 165 -8.41 -5.36 7.12
N GLN A 166 -8.30 -6.33 6.20
CA GLN A 166 -9.02 -7.61 6.31
C GLN A 166 -8.58 -8.45 7.51
N ALA A 167 -7.29 -8.43 7.85
CA ALA A 167 -6.78 -9.09 9.05
C ALA A 167 -7.36 -8.46 10.31
N GLU A 168 -7.49 -7.14 10.35
CA GLU A 168 -8.10 -6.40 11.45
C GLU A 168 -9.58 -6.72 11.61
N GLU A 169 -10.36 -6.68 10.53
CA GLU A 169 -11.78 -7.04 10.54
C GLU A 169 -12.04 -8.47 11.03
N ASN A 170 -11.14 -9.39 10.69
CA ASN A 170 -11.22 -10.78 11.08
C ASN A 170 -10.49 -11.12 12.40
N ASN A 171 -9.96 -10.12 13.12
CA ASN A 171 -9.16 -10.29 14.34
C ASN A 171 -8.00 -11.30 14.18
N ARG A 172 -7.35 -11.30 13.01
CA ARG A 172 -6.20 -12.16 12.72
C ARG A 172 -4.90 -11.37 12.94
N ASN A 173 -3.91 -12.03 13.54
CA ASN A 173 -2.56 -11.49 13.59
C ASN A 173 -1.84 -11.86 12.29
N LEU A 174 -1.62 -10.88 11.40
CA LEU A 174 -0.98 -11.07 10.11
C LEU A 174 0.49 -10.65 10.18
N LYS A 175 1.41 -11.55 9.81
CA LYS A 175 2.83 -11.26 9.63
C LYS A 175 3.09 -10.95 8.15
N CYS A 176 2.91 -9.71 7.75
CA CYS A 176 3.06 -9.26 6.37
C CYS A 176 4.16 -8.19 6.27
N PHE A 177 5.08 -8.34 5.33
CA PHE A 177 6.21 -7.43 5.12
C PHE A 177 6.21 -6.84 3.72
N LEU A 178 6.57 -5.56 3.63
CA LEU A 178 6.87 -4.89 2.38
C LEU A 178 8.39 -4.71 2.26
N LEU A 179 8.99 -5.35 1.25
CA LEU A 179 10.43 -5.37 1.03
C LEU A 179 10.81 -4.42 -0.10
N VAL A 180 11.73 -3.51 0.20
CA VAL A 180 12.16 -2.44 -0.71
C VAL A 180 13.67 -2.28 -0.65
N ASN A 181 14.32 -2.08 -1.81
CA ASN A 181 15.78 -2.00 -1.87
C ASN A 181 16.35 -0.62 -1.52
N HIS A 182 15.66 0.47 -1.89
CA HIS A 182 16.16 1.83 -1.74
C HIS A 182 15.79 2.45 -0.39
N ASP A 183 16.76 3.06 0.30
CA ASP A 183 16.56 3.69 1.62
C ASP A 183 15.50 4.81 1.60
N GLU A 184 15.46 5.60 0.54
CA GLU A 184 14.46 6.66 0.39
C GLU A 184 13.04 6.10 0.31
N GLN A 185 12.84 5.01 -0.42
CA GLN A 185 11.54 4.35 -0.51
C GLN A 185 11.15 3.69 0.82
N ILE A 186 12.09 3.09 1.55
CA ILE A 186 11.85 2.54 2.89
C ILE A 186 11.28 3.63 3.78
N THR A 187 11.94 4.79 3.85
CA THR A 187 11.48 5.92 4.66
C THR A 187 10.06 6.35 4.30
N VAL A 188 9.72 6.39 3.00
CA VAL A 188 8.38 6.73 2.53
C VAL A 188 7.35 5.69 2.98
N TYR A 189 7.63 4.41 2.81
CA TYR A 189 6.71 3.34 3.20
C TYR A 189 6.56 3.20 4.72
N GLU A 190 7.64 3.43 5.49
CA GLU A 190 7.57 3.49 6.95
C GLU A 190 6.68 4.63 7.42
N GLN A 191 6.80 5.83 6.83
CA GLN A 191 5.93 6.96 7.14
C GLN A 191 4.46 6.67 6.79
N ILE A 192 4.20 6.02 5.65
CA ILE A 192 2.86 5.58 5.29
C ILE A 192 2.31 4.58 6.32
N ALA A 193 3.10 3.57 6.68
CA ALA A 193 2.71 2.54 7.65
C ALA A 193 2.46 3.14 9.05
N GLU A 194 3.28 4.12 9.49
CA GLU A 194 3.07 4.86 10.74
C GLU A 194 1.75 5.63 10.71
N LYS A 195 1.52 6.42 9.66
CA LYS A 195 0.30 7.23 9.51
C LYS A 195 -0.98 6.41 9.41
N LEU A 196 -0.89 5.17 8.94
CA LEU A 196 -1.98 4.21 8.89
C LEU A 196 -2.11 3.36 10.18
N GLY A 197 -1.26 3.60 11.19
CA GLY A 197 -1.29 2.89 12.46
C GLY A 197 -0.75 1.45 12.42
N LEU A 198 -0.14 1.02 11.30
CA LEU A 198 0.35 -0.35 11.15
C LEU A 198 1.56 -0.62 12.06
N ILE A 199 2.47 0.35 12.22
CA ILE A 199 3.68 0.18 13.05
C ILE A 199 3.31 0.04 14.52
N GLU A 200 2.35 0.80 15.01
CA GLU A 200 1.88 0.71 16.39
C GLU A 200 1.30 -0.68 16.71
N LYS A 201 0.58 -1.27 15.77
CA LYS A 201 -0.15 -2.52 15.96
C LYS A 201 0.68 -3.76 15.64
N TYR A 202 1.47 -3.73 14.56
CA TYR A 202 2.16 -4.91 14.01
C TYR A 202 3.69 -4.81 14.10
N GLY A 203 4.24 -3.69 14.57
CA GLY A 203 5.68 -3.45 14.62
C GLY A 203 6.27 -3.11 13.25
N GLN A 204 7.51 -3.53 13.01
CA GLN A 204 8.18 -3.28 11.74
C GLN A 204 7.53 -4.11 10.62
N VAL A 205 6.94 -3.43 9.64
CA VAL A 205 6.27 -4.03 8.49
C VAL A 205 6.96 -3.72 7.15
N VAL A 206 7.97 -2.84 7.16
CA VAL A 206 8.79 -2.46 6.01
C VAL A 206 10.24 -2.83 6.27
N SER A 207 10.94 -3.39 5.29
CA SER A 207 12.33 -3.82 5.47
C SER A 207 13.09 -3.88 4.15
N LYS A 208 14.44 -3.88 4.22
CA LYS A 208 15.28 -4.30 3.09
C LYS A 208 15.22 -5.82 2.91
N PRO A 209 15.34 -6.33 1.66
CA PRO A 209 15.41 -7.77 1.39
C PRO A 209 16.48 -8.49 2.23
N THR A 210 17.69 -7.95 2.29
CA THR A 210 18.80 -8.55 3.08
C THR A 210 18.49 -8.56 4.58
N THR A 211 17.94 -7.48 5.12
CA THR A 211 17.58 -7.40 6.54
C THR A 211 16.46 -8.38 6.87
N PHE A 212 15.46 -8.49 6.01
CA PHE A 212 14.40 -9.49 6.14
C PHE A 212 14.95 -10.92 6.17
N ILE A 213 15.82 -11.27 5.22
CA ILE A 213 16.44 -12.59 5.13
C ILE A 213 17.25 -12.92 6.39
N ASN A 214 17.98 -11.95 6.94
CA ASN A 214 18.80 -12.15 8.13
C ASN A 214 18.00 -12.28 9.43
N ASN A 215 16.82 -11.64 9.50
CA ASN A 215 16.02 -11.57 10.71
C ASN A 215 14.91 -12.62 10.80
N HIS A 216 14.61 -13.33 9.71
CA HIS A 216 13.55 -14.33 9.68
C HIS A 216 14.09 -15.73 9.39
N SER A 217 13.56 -16.72 10.10
CA SER A 217 13.91 -18.13 9.92
C SER A 217 13.11 -18.77 8.78
N LYS A 218 13.72 -19.80 8.16
CA LYS A 218 12.99 -20.67 7.21
C LYS A 218 12.03 -21.63 7.92
N ASP A 219 12.28 -21.92 9.19
CA ASP A 219 11.47 -22.85 9.98
C ASP A 219 10.16 -22.23 10.46
N GLU A 220 10.15 -20.89 10.60
CA GLU A 220 8.98 -20.11 10.98
C GLU A 220 8.72 -18.99 9.93
N PRO A 221 8.22 -19.35 8.74
CA PRO A 221 7.99 -18.37 7.69
C PRO A 221 6.89 -17.39 8.10
N VAL A 222 7.07 -16.12 7.70
CA VAL A 222 6.01 -15.11 7.81
C VAL A 222 4.87 -15.45 6.85
N ASP A 223 3.71 -14.83 7.03
CA ASP A 223 2.57 -15.12 6.16
C ASP A 223 2.80 -14.61 4.74
N ILE A 224 3.22 -13.34 4.60
CA ILE A 224 3.36 -12.72 3.28
C ILE A 224 4.60 -11.82 3.24
N ALA A 225 5.32 -11.87 2.12
CA ALA A 225 6.34 -10.90 1.76
C ALA A 225 6.00 -10.27 0.40
N PHE A 226 5.74 -8.98 0.39
CA PHE A 226 5.67 -8.17 -0.83
C PHE A 226 7.06 -7.66 -1.19
N VAL A 227 7.43 -7.76 -2.45
CA VAL A 227 8.72 -7.23 -2.95
C VAL A 227 8.43 -6.20 -4.03
N ASP A 228 8.66 -4.94 -3.71
CA ASP A 228 8.60 -3.87 -4.70
C ASP A 228 9.92 -3.84 -5.49
N GLU A 229 9.83 -3.53 -6.78
CA GLU A 229 10.99 -3.49 -7.69
C GLU A 229 11.88 -4.74 -7.59
N ALA A 230 11.26 -5.94 -7.68
CA ALA A 230 11.98 -7.21 -7.52
C ALA A 230 13.12 -7.44 -8.53
N HIS A 231 13.16 -6.69 -9.64
CA HIS A 231 14.28 -6.68 -10.57
C HIS A 231 15.59 -6.16 -9.95
N LEU A 232 15.52 -5.48 -8.81
CA LEU A 232 16.69 -5.00 -8.04
C LEU A 232 17.23 -6.03 -7.03
N LEU A 233 16.58 -7.19 -6.88
CA LEU A 233 17.07 -8.25 -6.01
C LEU A 233 18.41 -8.81 -6.49
N LEU A 234 19.28 -9.13 -5.55
CA LEU A 234 20.59 -9.72 -5.84
C LEU A 234 20.42 -11.18 -6.28
N THR A 235 21.03 -11.53 -7.40
CA THR A 235 21.08 -12.88 -7.97
C THR A 235 22.37 -13.59 -7.61
N GLN A 236 23.29 -12.92 -6.88
CA GLN A 236 24.54 -13.47 -6.35
C GLN A 236 24.92 -12.78 -5.04
N GLY A 237 25.81 -13.38 -4.26
CA GLY A 237 26.26 -12.80 -2.99
C GLY A 237 27.01 -11.48 -3.18
N LYS A 238 26.68 -10.47 -2.38
CA LYS A 238 27.33 -9.16 -2.36
C LYS A 238 27.16 -8.50 -0.99
N GLN A 239 28.24 -7.89 -0.48
CA GLN A 239 28.24 -7.14 0.79
C GLN A 239 27.66 -7.97 1.97
N SER A 240 26.58 -7.53 2.56
CA SER A 240 25.90 -8.18 3.70
C SER A 240 25.05 -9.39 3.32
N TYR A 241 24.81 -9.62 2.03
CA TYR A 241 24.08 -10.79 1.53
C TYR A 241 25.04 -11.89 1.09
N ARG A 242 24.98 -13.05 1.76
CA ARG A 242 25.85 -14.21 1.50
C ARG A 242 25.17 -15.33 0.69
N GLY A 243 23.88 -15.18 0.37
CA GLY A 243 23.12 -16.17 -0.39
C GLY A 243 23.41 -16.12 -1.90
N LYS A 244 22.77 -17.02 -2.63
CA LYS A 244 22.91 -17.13 -4.10
C LYS A 244 21.82 -16.41 -4.86
N ASN A 245 20.62 -16.27 -4.28
CA ASN A 245 19.48 -15.62 -4.92
C ASN A 245 18.53 -15.11 -3.84
N GLN A 246 18.36 -13.79 -3.75
CA GLN A 246 17.51 -13.17 -2.73
C GLN A 246 16.04 -13.56 -2.85
N LEU A 247 15.50 -13.74 -4.06
CA LEU A 247 14.10 -14.13 -4.22
C LEU A 247 13.86 -15.52 -3.62
N ASN A 248 14.73 -16.49 -3.89
CA ASN A 248 14.63 -17.81 -3.27
C ASN A 248 14.70 -17.74 -1.74
N ASP A 249 15.63 -16.94 -1.22
CA ASP A 249 15.80 -16.80 0.23
C ASP A 249 14.61 -16.11 0.90
N ILE A 250 13.92 -15.22 0.21
CA ILE A 250 12.65 -14.61 0.67
C ILE A 250 11.53 -15.66 0.63
N MET A 251 11.38 -16.39 -0.47
CA MET A 251 10.37 -17.45 -0.62
C MET A 251 10.51 -18.54 0.44
N ASP A 252 11.73 -18.85 0.88
CA ASP A 252 11.96 -19.80 1.97
C ASP A 252 11.48 -19.29 3.35
N ARG A 253 11.26 -17.97 3.49
CA ARG A 253 10.91 -17.30 4.75
C ARG A 253 9.51 -16.68 4.76
N ALA A 254 8.77 -16.84 3.67
CA ALA A 254 7.40 -16.40 3.55
C ALA A 254 6.52 -17.51 2.97
N ARG A 255 5.30 -17.64 3.45
CA ARG A 255 4.32 -18.59 2.88
C ARG A 255 3.95 -18.17 1.47
N VAL A 256 3.69 -16.87 1.30
CA VAL A 256 3.38 -16.26 0.01
C VAL A 256 4.34 -15.10 -0.25
N THR A 257 4.96 -15.10 -1.41
CA THR A 257 5.81 -14.01 -1.90
C THR A 257 5.16 -13.37 -3.12
N VAL A 258 4.88 -12.08 -3.03
CA VAL A 258 4.28 -11.28 -4.11
C VAL A 258 5.37 -10.37 -4.66
N VAL A 259 5.73 -10.49 -5.94
CA VAL A 259 6.80 -9.70 -6.56
C VAL A 259 6.27 -8.79 -7.66
N MET A 260 6.70 -7.53 -7.61
CA MET A 260 6.51 -6.55 -8.68
C MET A 260 7.78 -6.48 -9.51
N PHE A 261 7.71 -6.86 -10.77
CA PHE A 261 8.88 -6.99 -11.63
C PHE A 261 8.79 -6.08 -12.86
N ASP A 262 9.91 -5.50 -13.26
CA ASP A 262 10.06 -4.74 -14.49
C ASP A 262 11.36 -5.13 -15.19
N GLU A 263 11.27 -5.92 -16.26
CA GLU A 263 12.43 -6.42 -16.97
C GLU A 263 13.26 -5.30 -17.62
N ASN A 264 12.62 -4.18 -17.96
CA ASN A 264 13.29 -3.06 -18.64
C ASN A 264 14.09 -2.16 -17.70
N GLN A 265 14.04 -2.42 -16.37
CA GLN A 265 14.72 -1.60 -15.36
C GLN A 265 15.89 -2.31 -14.65
N ILE A 266 16.44 -3.35 -15.22
CA ILE A 266 17.63 -4.03 -14.70
C ILE A 266 18.87 -3.14 -14.95
N LEU A 267 19.55 -2.68 -13.88
CA LEU A 267 20.58 -1.65 -13.95
C LEU A 267 22.01 -2.15 -13.80
N THR A 268 22.25 -3.24 -13.09
CA THR A 268 23.59 -3.73 -12.73
C THR A 268 23.79 -5.21 -12.99
N THR A 269 25.06 -5.64 -13.11
CA THR A 269 25.41 -7.04 -13.33
C THR A 269 25.04 -7.95 -12.15
N GLU A 270 25.06 -7.45 -10.93
CA GLU A 270 24.66 -8.21 -9.72
C GLU A 270 23.16 -8.40 -9.58
N GLN A 271 22.39 -7.55 -10.27
CA GLN A 271 20.94 -7.63 -10.40
C GLN A 271 20.54 -8.27 -11.74
N PHE A 272 21.52 -8.72 -12.53
CA PHE A 272 21.25 -9.35 -13.81
C PHE A 272 20.56 -10.70 -13.61
N TRP A 273 19.32 -10.76 -14.04
CA TRP A 273 18.54 -11.98 -14.05
C TRP A 273 18.86 -12.75 -15.34
N GLU A 274 19.54 -13.87 -15.22
CA GLU A 274 19.67 -14.76 -16.38
C GLU A 274 18.27 -15.08 -16.92
N ALA A 275 18.07 -14.94 -18.22
CA ALA A 275 16.76 -15.13 -18.84
C ALA A 275 16.14 -16.49 -18.49
N GLN A 276 16.97 -17.54 -18.36
CA GLN A 276 16.52 -18.87 -17.96
C GLN A 276 15.97 -18.90 -16.53
N ILE A 277 16.62 -18.21 -15.58
CA ILE A 277 16.18 -18.15 -14.18
C ILE A 277 14.89 -17.35 -14.06
N LEU A 278 14.81 -16.20 -14.74
CA LEU A 278 13.61 -15.39 -14.76
C LEU A 278 12.41 -16.15 -15.35
N GLU A 279 12.64 -16.86 -16.46
CA GLU A 279 11.60 -17.66 -17.10
C GLU A 279 11.17 -18.86 -16.24
N GLN A 280 12.04 -19.44 -15.42
CA GLN A 280 11.68 -20.46 -14.43
C GLN A 280 10.65 -19.93 -13.42
N TYR A 281 10.87 -18.73 -12.84
CA TYR A 281 9.93 -18.13 -11.90
C TYR A 281 8.60 -17.77 -12.56
N ARG A 282 8.66 -17.23 -13.78
CA ARG A 282 7.44 -16.95 -14.57
C ARG A 282 6.65 -18.21 -14.87
N ASN A 283 7.33 -19.29 -15.27
CA ASN A 283 6.69 -20.57 -15.56
C ASN A 283 6.13 -21.22 -14.30
N GLN A 284 6.83 -21.16 -13.17
CA GLN A 284 6.28 -21.59 -11.89
C GLN A 284 4.98 -20.83 -11.59
N ALA A 285 4.99 -19.50 -11.66
CA ALA A 285 3.82 -18.69 -11.42
C ALA A 285 2.69 -18.93 -12.44
N LYS A 286 3.01 -19.17 -13.70
CA LYS A 286 2.00 -19.51 -14.75
C LYS A 286 1.32 -20.85 -14.46
N LEU A 287 2.07 -21.87 -14.06
CA LEU A 287 1.52 -23.19 -13.75
C LEU A 287 0.53 -23.16 -12.58
N GLU A 288 0.76 -22.27 -11.64
CA GLU A 288 -0.08 -22.05 -10.45
C GLU A 288 -1.17 -20.98 -10.69
N GLU A 289 -1.29 -20.46 -11.90
CA GLU A 289 -2.18 -19.33 -12.26
C GLU A 289 -1.91 -18.06 -11.41
N ASN A 290 -0.68 -17.88 -10.98
CA ASN A 290 -0.22 -16.79 -10.13
C ASN A 290 0.60 -15.72 -10.89
N HIS A 291 0.62 -15.78 -12.24
CA HIS A 291 1.30 -14.81 -13.09
C HIS A 291 0.32 -13.75 -13.60
N ILE A 292 0.60 -12.49 -13.26
CA ILE A 292 -0.23 -11.34 -13.63
C ILE A 292 0.60 -10.38 -14.50
N VAL A 293 0.04 -9.89 -15.58
CA VAL A 293 0.69 -8.92 -16.47
C VAL A 293 -0.13 -7.63 -16.51
N LEU A 294 0.44 -6.52 -16.03
CA LEU A 294 -0.15 -5.18 -16.13
C LEU A 294 0.25 -4.54 -17.45
N LYS A 295 -0.74 -4.19 -18.27
CA LYS A 295 -0.52 -3.66 -19.63
C LYS A 295 -0.81 -2.17 -19.76
N LYS A 296 -1.72 -1.64 -18.95
CA LYS A 296 -2.18 -0.26 -19.09
C LYS A 296 -1.20 0.70 -18.45
N GLN A 297 -0.56 1.55 -19.25
CA GLN A 297 0.21 2.68 -18.74
C GLN A 297 -0.72 3.78 -18.21
N LEU A 298 -0.35 4.37 -17.07
CA LEU A 298 -1.11 5.40 -16.35
C LEU A 298 -0.49 6.80 -16.51
N ARG A 299 0.64 6.92 -17.23
CA ARG A 299 1.35 8.16 -17.51
C ARG A 299 1.14 8.58 -18.94
#